data_77f0ae9df6818c58ec1bbf57fe53806d
#
_entry.id   77f0ae9df6818c58ec1bbf57fe53806d
#
_cell.length_a   1.000
_cell.length_b   1.000
_cell.length_c   1.000
_cell.angle_alpha   90.00
_cell.angle_beta   90.00
_cell.angle_gamma   90.00
#
_symmetry.space_group_name_H-M   'P 1'
#
loop_
_entity.id
_entity.type
_entity.pdbx_description
1 polymer ?
#
loop_
_entity_poly.entity_id
_entity_poly.type
_entity_poly.pdbx_seq_one_letter_code
_entity_poly.pdbx_strand_id
1 'polypeptide(L)'
;MVPTGKDALLRVAREGDAMKSRFVPTVPAIALIMAGGSGVAWADTSEVKLPSPVIVAKTGKHCKDDPNCFNRYHYAINPTAHVAPGQFFVLETRDALDSDLTFDSKPQDVAAVNLNLVHPLTGPVFVDGAKRGDAIAVTIVDIAPDEFGYTTIVPGFGFLRDIFRDPFIIHWELNRLEARSKDLPGISVPMNAFMGTVGVLPGKPEIDKWLKREKALADAGGAALTPQPVDALPAAICGSNGTAKDECVRTVPPRENGGNLDTKETVVGTTLLFPCFIDGCGLFAGDVHYAQGGGEVCGTAIEMGAKVTMRATIMPGMASLLSTMHFEGGSQLKQLAPASFYAVSGLPLKPEGEIPVFDTYLGGQKIAPLANLSEDVSLAARNATLNMIDFLVKEKGLSREQAYTVVSVAVDLNIAQLVDIPNLGVTAILNRDIFKP
;
A
#
# COMPACT_ATOMS: atom_id res chain seq x y z
N MET A 1 -34.12 43.96 -8.59
CA MET A 1 -32.92 44.59 -9.14
C MET A 1 -31.72 43.96 -8.43
N VAL A 2 -31.00 43.11 -9.11
CA VAL A 2 -29.79 42.43 -8.60
C VAL A 2 -28.61 43.15 -9.23
N PRO A 3 -27.59 43.60 -8.48
CA PRO A 3 -26.41 44.23 -9.06
C PRO A 3 -25.46 43.20 -9.66
N THR A 4 -24.97 43.48 -10.86
CA THR A 4 -24.05 42.70 -11.64
C THR A 4 -22.63 42.82 -11.08
N GLY A 5 -21.98 41.65 -10.83
CA GLY A 5 -20.64 41.58 -10.29
C GLY A 5 -19.55 41.90 -11.31
N LYS A 6 -18.94 43.05 -11.21
CA LYS A 6 -17.65 43.40 -11.84
C LYS A 6 -16.62 44.03 -10.90
N ASP A 7 -16.90 44.20 -9.62
CA ASP A 7 -16.02 44.90 -8.67
C ASP A 7 -15.38 44.00 -7.58
N ALA A 8 -15.48 42.68 -7.70
CA ALA A 8 -14.92 41.75 -6.71
C ALA A 8 -13.52 41.15 -7.09
N LEU A 9 -12.95 41.47 -8.23
CA LEU A 9 -11.70 40.86 -8.73
C LEU A 9 -10.44 41.72 -8.59
N LEU A 10 -10.49 42.86 -7.90
CA LEU A 10 -9.33 43.79 -7.78
C LEU A 10 -8.87 44.02 -6.34
N ARG A 11 -9.28 43.24 -5.35
CA ARG A 11 -8.83 43.40 -3.93
C ARG A 11 -8.01 42.24 -3.36
N VAL A 12 -7.70 41.19 -4.10
CA VAL A 12 -6.89 40.04 -3.61
C VAL A 12 -5.41 40.10 -4.01
N ALA A 13 -4.96 41.17 -4.69
CA ALA A 13 -3.61 41.26 -5.21
C ALA A 13 -2.65 42.17 -4.39
N ARG A 14 -2.91 42.46 -3.11
CA ARG A 14 -2.01 43.35 -2.32
C ARG A 14 -1.70 42.89 -0.88
N GLU A 15 -2.01 41.69 -0.46
CA GLU A 15 -1.60 41.17 0.88
C GLU A 15 -0.82 39.85 0.82
N GLY A 16 -0.06 39.62 -0.23
CA GLY A 16 0.73 38.40 -0.46
C GLY A 16 2.24 38.52 -0.22
N ASP A 17 2.71 39.53 0.57
CA ASP A 17 4.16 39.74 0.77
C ASP A 17 4.56 39.85 2.24
N ALA A 18 4.18 38.91 3.09
CA ALA A 18 4.73 38.81 4.45
C ALA A 18 4.58 37.43 5.08
N MET A 19 5.03 36.36 4.40
CA MET A 19 5.34 35.10 5.10
C MET A 19 6.31 34.24 4.29
N LYS A 20 7.47 34.80 4.00
CA LYS A 20 8.66 34.02 3.59
C LYS A 20 9.57 33.92 4.80
N SER A 21 10.05 32.72 5.01
CA SER A 21 11.14 32.30 5.88
C SER A 21 10.74 31.88 7.30
N ARG A 22 10.82 30.58 7.49
CA ARG A 22 11.62 29.96 8.56
C ARG A 22 11.33 28.47 8.61
N PHE A 23 12.14 27.70 7.87
CA PHE A 23 12.63 26.40 8.29
C PHE A 23 13.53 25.84 7.17
N VAL A 24 14.77 26.31 7.17
CA VAL A 24 15.89 25.63 6.53
C VAL A 24 16.87 25.32 7.66
N PRO A 25 17.18 24.08 8.00
CA PRO A 25 18.31 23.79 8.85
C PRO A 25 19.58 24.05 8.05
N THR A 26 20.25 25.16 8.33
CA THR A 26 21.58 25.47 7.82
C THR A 26 22.58 24.49 8.45
N VAL A 27 23.17 23.65 7.61
CA VAL A 27 24.44 23.00 7.91
C VAL A 27 25.52 24.10 7.87
N PRO A 28 26.31 24.32 8.93
CA PRO A 28 27.36 25.32 8.89
C PRO A 28 28.48 24.85 7.93
N ALA A 29 28.71 25.62 6.88
CA ALA A 29 29.92 25.50 6.06
C ALA A 29 31.11 25.92 6.92
N ILE A 30 32.02 24.97 7.22
CA ILE A 30 33.30 25.28 7.87
C ILE A 30 34.19 25.98 6.83
N ALA A 31 34.37 27.26 7.02
CA ALA A 31 35.37 28.04 6.27
C ALA A 31 36.79 27.62 6.73
N LEU A 32 37.58 27.13 5.80
CA LEU A 32 38.98 26.78 6.03
C LEU A 32 39.80 28.07 6.14
N ILE A 33 40.19 28.49 7.35
CA ILE A 33 41.16 29.53 7.57
C ILE A 33 42.54 28.87 7.68
N MET A 34 43.38 29.09 6.64
CA MET A 34 44.79 28.71 6.71
C MET A 34 45.55 29.77 7.51
N ALA A 35 45.97 29.45 8.73
CA ALA A 35 46.96 30.18 9.47
C ALA A 35 47.89 29.21 10.21
N GLY A 36 49.19 29.47 10.08
CA GLY A 36 50.28 28.57 10.34
C GLY A 36 50.46 27.97 11.73
N GLY A 37 51.02 26.82 11.72
CA GLY A 37 51.94 26.15 12.66
C GLY A 37 51.64 26.18 14.13
N SER A 38 51.01 25.13 14.62
CA SER A 38 51.33 24.44 15.91
C SER A 38 50.46 23.15 15.88
N GLY A 39 51.08 22.01 16.27
CA GLY A 39 50.50 20.68 16.13
C GLY A 39 49.15 20.56 16.80
N VAL A 40 48.11 20.49 15.99
CA VAL A 40 46.77 20.07 16.41
C VAL A 40 46.84 18.55 16.51
N ALA A 41 46.81 18.04 17.74
CA ALA A 41 46.51 16.64 17.94
C ALA A 41 45.16 16.35 17.30
N TRP A 42 45.14 15.46 16.29
CA TRP A 42 43.91 14.94 15.72
C TRP A 42 43.16 14.28 16.87
N ALA A 43 42.02 14.84 17.25
CA ALA A 43 41.10 14.14 18.13
C ALA A 43 40.82 12.80 17.48
N ASP A 44 41.02 11.75 18.25
CA ASP A 44 40.69 10.37 17.89
C ASP A 44 39.25 10.38 17.40
N THR A 45 39.05 10.24 16.09
CA THR A 45 37.73 10.00 15.51
C THR A 45 37.39 8.56 15.89
N SER A 46 36.99 8.36 17.15
CA SER A 46 36.35 7.11 17.53
C SER A 46 35.24 6.88 16.47
N GLU A 47 35.45 5.89 15.62
CA GLU A 47 34.41 5.42 14.72
C GLU A 47 33.12 5.24 15.53
N VAL A 48 32.12 6.06 15.32
CA VAL A 48 30.78 5.84 15.88
C VAL A 48 30.29 4.54 15.24
N LYS A 49 30.61 3.43 15.90
CA LYS A 49 30.18 2.11 15.48
C LYS A 49 28.66 2.08 15.62
N LEU A 50 27.96 2.27 14.50
CA LEU A 50 26.50 2.13 14.48
C LEU A 50 26.15 0.72 15.01
N PRO A 51 25.14 0.59 15.88
CA PRO A 51 24.72 -0.72 16.36
C PRO A 51 24.35 -1.60 15.18
N SER A 52 24.69 -2.89 15.25
CA SER A 52 24.29 -3.86 14.23
C SER A 52 22.77 -3.82 14.03
N PRO A 53 22.29 -4.01 12.81
CA PRO A 53 20.84 -4.03 12.55
C PRO A 53 20.18 -5.18 13.33
N VAL A 54 19.02 -4.92 13.88
CA VAL A 54 18.14 -5.97 14.43
C VAL A 54 17.47 -6.70 13.27
N ILE A 55 17.49 -8.02 13.26
CA ILE A 55 16.87 -8.83 12.21
C ILE A 55 15.69 -9.60 12.80
N VAL A 56 14.49 -9.35 12.29
CA VAL A 56 13.30 -10.16 12.54
C VAL A 56 13.19 -11.15 11.38
N ALA A 57 13.77 -12.32 11.59
CA ALA A 57 13.90 -13.33 10.55
C ALA A 57 12.57 -14.04 10.27
N LYS A 58 12.34 -14.37 8.99
CA LYS A 58 11.32 -15.31 8.55
C LYS A 58 11.76 -16.73 8.92
N THR A 59 10.97 -17.43 9.72
CA THR A 59 11.23 -18.82 10.12
C THR A 59 10.06 -19.72 9.71
N GLY A 60 10.34 -21.01 9.45
CA GLY A 60 9.31 -21.93 8.96
C GLY A 60 8.78 -21.59 7.56
N LYS A 61 7.92 -22.43 7.02
CA LYS A 61 7.31 -22.22 5.70
C LYS A 61 6.14 -21.23 5.77
N HIS A 62 5.28 -21.38 6.76
CA HIS A 62 4.05 -20.58 6.90
C HIS A 62 4.07 -19.75 8.18
N CYS A 63 3.24 -18.71 8.22
CA CYS A 63 3.06 -17.82 9.37
C CYS A 63 2.73 -18.57 10.67
N LYS A 64 1.93 -19.64 10.60
CA LYS A 64 1.58 -20.47 11.76
C LYS A 64 2.79 -21.16 12.43
N ASP A 65 3.88 -21.34 11.68
CA ASP A 65 5.10 -21.99 12.13
C ASP A 65 6.21 -20.99 12.52
N ASP A 66 5.86 -19.69 12.52
CA ASP A 66 6.79 -18.57 12.71
C ASP A 66 6.37 -17.68 13.89
N PRO A 67 7.15 -17.64 15.01
CA PRO A 67 6.84 -16.79 16.15
C PRO A 67 6.93 -15.29 15.84
N ASN A 68 7.55 -14.91 14.74
CA ASN A 68 7.70 -13.51 14.29
C ASN A 68 6.58 -13.07 13.34
N CYS A 69 5.59 -13.92 13.11
CA CYS A 69 4.52 -13.69 12.15
C CYS A 69 3.14 -13.66 12.82
N PHE A 70 2.27 -12.78 12.32
CA PHE A 70 0.86 -12.68 12.71
C PHE A 70 0.01 -12.24 11.50
N ASN A 71 -1.31 -12.46 11.56
CA ASN A 71 -2.21 -12.11 10.46
C ASN A 71 -3.52 -11.42 10.93
N ARG A 72 -3.51 -10.88 12.14
CA ARG A 72 -4.61 -10.08 12.72
C ARG A 72 -4.02 -8.92 13.52
N TYR A 73 -4.73 -7.81 13.61
CA TYR A 73 -4.33 -6.70 14.49
C TYR A 73 -4.98 -6.82 15.86
N HIS A 74 -4.14 -6.74 16.90
CA HIS A 74 -4.60 -6.64 18.29
C HIS A 74 -3.49 -6.04 19.17
N TYR A 75 -3.84 -5.17 20.12
CA TYR A 75 -2.89 -4.51 21.03
C TYR A 75 -2.12 -5.46 21.96
N ALA A 76 -2.64 -6.66 22.21
CA ALA A 76 -2.01 -7.65 23.08
C ALA A 76 -0.96 -8.53 22.37
N ILE A 77 -0.66 -8.29 21.08
CA ILE A 77 0.39 -9.02 20.38
C ILE A 77 1.74 -8.52 20.92
N ASN A 78 2.54 -9.46 21.45
CA ASN A 78 3.84 -9.15 22.04
C ASN A 78 4.86 -8.73 20.97
N PRO A 79 5.82 -7.84 21.30
CA PRO A 79 6.90 -7.50 20.38
C PRO A 79 7.79 -8.71 20.08
N THR A 80 8.19 -8.85 18.82
CA THR A 80 9.20 -9.83 18.38
C THR A 80 10.61 -9.25 18.52
N ALA A 81 10.73 -7.92 18.50
CA ALA A 81 12.00 -7.22 18.67
C ALA A 81 11.78 -5.81 19.24
N HIS A 82 12.86 -5.27 19.81
CA HIS A 82 12.98 -3.88 20.27
C HIS A 82 14.11 -3.19 19.50
N VAL A 83 13.92 -1.93 19.13
CA VAL A 83 14.92 -1.11 18.44
C VAL A 83 15.03 0.27 19.10
N ALA A 84 16.25 0.76 19.22
CA ALA A 84 16.48 2.13 19.63
C ALA A 84 16.05 3.10 18.48
N PRO A 85 15.60 4.34 18.80
CA PRO A 85 15.33 5.35 17.79
C PRO A 85 16.54 5.57 16.86
N GLY A 86 16.32 5.50 15.55
CA GLY A 86 17.36 5.63 14.53
C GLY A 86 18.16 4.35 14.23
N GLN A 87 18.01 3.29 15.00
CA GLN A 87 18.64 1.99 14.73
C GLN A 87 18.04 1.37 13.48
N PHE A 88 18.90 0.77 12.64
CA PHE A 88 18.45 -0.02 11.50
C PHE A 88 17.91 -1.37 11.96
N PHE A 89 16.85 -1.83 11.28
CA PHE A 89 16.32 -3.18 11.46
C PHE A 89 15.85 -3.74 10.12
N VAL A 90 15.79 -5.06 10.04
CA VAL A 90 15.39 -5.80 8.85
C VAL A 90 14.20 -6.68 9.22
N LEU A 91 13.14 -6.59 8.44
CA LEU A 91 12.01 -7.52 8.47
C LEU A 91 12.09 -8.45 7.27
N GLU A 92 12.18 -9.76 7.49
CA GLU A 92 12.08 -10.76 6.44
C GLU A 92 10.60 -11.15 6.30
N THR A 93 9.98 -10.78 5.18
CA THR A 93 8.54 -10.92 4.98
C THR A 93 8.19 -12.13 4.11
N ARG A 94 6.95 -12.59 4.22
CA ARG A 94 6.29 -13.49 3.27
C ARG A 94 5.49 -12.69 2.25
N ASP A 95 5.15 -13.34 1.13
CA ASP A 95 4.14 -12.83 0.22
C ASP A 95 2.72 -12.87 0.83
N ALA A 96 1.76 -12.21 0.18
CA ALA A 96 0.38 -12.07 0.66
C ALA A 96 -0.34 -13.39 0.97
N LEU A 97 -0.01 -14.46 0.25
CA LEU A 97 -0.66 -15.77 0.35
C LEU A 97 0.14 -16.79 1.20
N ASP A 98 1.03 -16.30 2.08
CA ASP A 98 1.76 -17.10 3.07
C ASP A 98 2.65 -18.21 2.45
N SER A 99 3.24 -17.92 1.28
CA SER A 99 4.11 -18.86 0.54
C SER A 99 3.40 -20.13 0.05
N ASP A 100 2.09 -20.04 -0.19
CA ASP A 100 1.31 -21.15 -0.74
C ASP A 100 1.57 -21.36 -2.24
N LEU A 101 1.90 -20.28 -2.99
CA LEU A 101 2.17 -20.34 -4.41
C LEU A 101 3.68 -20.43 -4.73
N THR A 102 4.01 -21.09 -5.82
CA THR A 102 5.38 -21.34 -6.30
C THR A 102 5.45 -21.24 -7.83
N PHE A 103 6.65 -21.39 -8.43
CA PHE A 103 6.80 -21.47 -9.88
C PHE A 103 6.03 -22.62 -10.55
N ASP A 104 5.67 -23.65 -9.79
CA ASP A 104 4.94 -24.83 -10.30
C ASP A 104 3.42 -24.69 -10.13
N SER A 105 2.95 -23.67 -9.46
CA SER A 105 1.52 -23.44 -9.16
C SER A 105 0.71 -23.22 -10.45
N LYS A 106 -0.54 -23.66 -10.40
CA LYS A 106 -1.51 -23.62 -11.50
C LYS A 106 -2.74 -22.82 -11.08
N PRO A 107 -3.61 -22.43 -12.02
CA PRO A 107 -4.86 -21.73 -11.68
C PRO A 107 -5.70 -22.43 -10.62
N GLN A 108 -5.68 -23.77 -10.56
CA GLN A 108 -6.41 -24.56 -9.55
C GLN A 108 -5.87 -24.31 -8.13
N ASP A 109 -4.55 -24.09 -7.99
CA ASP A 109 -3.94 -23.76 -6.69
C ASP A 109 -4.38 -22.37 -6.23
N VAL A 110 -4.52 -21.40 -7.16
CA VAL A 110 -5.10 -20.08 -6.87
C VAL A 110 -6.56 -20.18 -6.39
N ALA A 111 -7.36 -21.07 -6.99
CA ALA A 111 -8.73 -21.31 -6.52
C ALA A 111 -8.80 -21.92 -5.13
N ALA A 112 -7.74 -22.56 -4.67
CA ALA A 112 -7.65 -23.24 -3.37
C ALA A 112 -7.02 -22.38 -2.26
N VAL A 113 -6.53 -21.16 -2.55
CA VAL A 113 -5.87 -20.30 -1.56
C VAL A 113 -6.81 -19.96 -0.39
N ASN A 114 -6.26 -19.97 0.80
CA ASN A 114 -7.00 -19.63 2.01
C ASN A 114 -6.89 -18.14 2.35
N LEU A 115 -7.84 -17.34 1.90
CA LEU A 115 -7.87 -15.91 2.16
C LEU A 115 -8.02 -15.53 3.66
N ASN A 116 -8.23 -16.50 4.56
CA ASN A 116 -8.17 -16.22 6.00
C ASN A 116 -6.74 -16.01 6.51
N LEU A 117 -5.73 -16.48 5.79
CA LEU A 117 -4.32 -16.31 6.15
C LEU A 117 -3.79 -14.91 5.81
N VAL A 118 -4.49 -14.18 4.94
CA VAL A 118 -4.08 -12.87 4.41
C VAL A 118 -4.26 -11.78 5.47
N HIS A 119 -3.22 -10.95 5.75
CA HIS A 119 -1.85 -11.03 5.27
C HIS A 119 -0.93 -11.55 6.38
N PRO A 120 0.04 -12.39 6.06
CA PRO A 120 1.10 -12.73 7.01
C PRO A 120 2.04 -11.53 7.19
N LEU A 121 2.14 -11.01 8.40
CA LEU A 121 2.91 -9.81 8.74
C LEU A 121 4.07 -10.16 9.66
N THR A 122 5.24 -9.59 9.39
CA THR A 122 6.43 -9.74 10.22
C THR A 122 6.52 -8.62 11.25
N GLY A 123 6.76 -8.97 12.50
CA GLY A 123 6.78 -8.07 13.64
C GLY A 123 5.89 -8.58 14.80
N PRO A 124 5.43 -7.69 15.69
CA PRO A 124 5.65 -6.25 15.73
C PRO A 124 7.01 -5.88 16.32
N VAL A 125 7.63 -4.82 15.81
CA VAL A 125 8.83 -4.21 16.35
C VAL A 125 8.45 -3.02 17.22
N PHE A 126 8.96 -2.98 18.47
CA PHE A 126 8.74 -1.85 19.36
C PHE A 126 9.91 -0.88 19.29
N VAL A 127 9.60 0.40 19.14
CA VAL A 127 10.58 1.50 19.18
C VAL A 127 10.73 1.94 20.63
N ASP A 128 11.93 1.72 21.21
CA ASP A 128 12.19 2.00 22.61
C ASP A 128 11.97 3.47 22.93
N GLY A 129 11.18 3.72 23.97
CA GLY A 129 10.84 5.08 24.43
C GLY A 129 9.64 5.72 23.75
N ALA A 130 9.14 5.17 22.66
CA ALA A 130 7.90 5.66 22.05
C ALA A 130 6.68 5.41 22.96
N LYS A 131 5.78 6.38 23.04
CA LYS A 131 4.60 6.35 23.89
C LYS A 131 3.32 6.50 23.08
N ARG A 132 2.23 5.98 23.59
CA ARG A 132 0.90 6.33 23.08
C ARG A 132 0.76 7.85 23.01
N GLY A 133 0.31 8.36 21.86
CA GLY A 133 0.20 9.81 21.60
C GLY A 133 1.40 10.42 20.88
N ASP A 134 2.53 9.72 20.81
CA ASP A 134 3.62 10.08 19.91
C ASP A 134 3.29 9.65 18.47
N ALA A 135 4.13 10.05 17.53
CA ALA A 135 4.20 9.43 16.22
C ALA A 135 5.59 8.82 16.01
N ILE A 136 5.70 7.89 15.07
CA ILE A 136 7.00 7.42 14.57
C ILE A 136 7.16 7.79 13.10
N ALA A 137 8.38 8.21 12.73
CA ALA A 137 8.80 8.40 11.35
C ALA A 137 9.66 7.21 10.94
N VAL A 138 9.18 6.43 9.99
CA VAL A 138 9.80 5.19 9.52
C VAL A 138 10.34 5.38 8.11
N THR A 139 11.66 5.40 7.94
CA THR A 139 12.28 5.52 6.62
C THR A 139 12.54 4.14 6.04
N ILE A 140 12.09 3.91 4.81
CA ILE A 140 12.40 2.71 4.03
C ILE A 140 13.80 2.89 3.44
N VAL A 141 14.72 1.99 3.78
CA VAL A 141 16.14 2.12 3.42
C VAL A 141 16.52 1.22 2.25
N ASP A 142 16.03 -0.02 2.25
CA ASP A 142 16.22 -0.99 1.17
C ASP A 142 15.11 -2.02 1.16
N ILE A 143 14.80 -2.53 -0.03
CA ILE A 143 13.93 -3.68 -0.23
C ILE A 143 14.67 -4.64 -1.15
N ALA A 144 15.03 -5.81 -0.61
CA ALA A 144 15.64 -6.90 -1.37
C ALA A 144 14.56 -7.94 -1.70
N PRO A 145 14.20 -8.10 -2.99
CA PRO A 145 13.17 -9.06 -3.39
C PRO A 145 13.66 -10.50 -3.24
N ASP A 146 12.74 -11.43 -2.96
CA ASP A 146 12.96 -12.85 -3.23
C ASP A 146 12.99 -13.07 -4.76
N GLU A 147 13.42 -14.26 -5.24
CA GLU A 147 13.57 -14.56 -6.67
C GLU A 147 12.24 -14.85 -7.39
N PHE A 148 11.20 -15.14 -6.63
CA PHE A 148 9.86 -15.50 -7.11
C PHE A 148 8.82 -14.45 -6.71
N GLY A 149 7.93 -14.17 -7.66
CA GLY A 149 6.69 -13.44 -7.42
C GLY A 149 5.57 -13.95 -8.32
N TYR A 150 4.36 -13.51 -8.03
CA TYR A 150 3.18 -13.87 -8.81
C TYR A 150 2.18 -12.71 -8.88
N THR A 151 1.32 -12.74 -9.89
CA THR A 151 0.09 -11.93 -9.98
C THR A 151 -1.06 -12.86 -10.26
N THR A 152 -2.16 -12.76 -9.49
CA THR A 152 -3.28 -13.70 -9.59
C THR A 152 -4.62 -13.00 -9.80
N ILE A 153 -5.55 -13.72 -10.42
CA ILE A 153 -6.98 -13.42 -10.35
C ILE A 153 -7.59 -14.48 -9.44
N VAL A 154 -7.97 -14.07 -8.22
CA VAL A 154 -8.64 -14.97 -7.27
C VAL A 154 -10.16 -14.85 -7.49
N PRO A 155 -10.88 -15.96 -7.71
CA PRO A 155 -12.33 -15.95 -7.93
C PRO A 155 -13.09 -15.21 -6.81
N GLY A 156 -13.92 -14.25 -7.20
CA GLY A 156 -14.71 -13.43 -6.27
C GLY A 156 -13.96 -12.26 -5.62
N PHE A 157 -12.69 -12.05 -5.94
CA PHE A 157 -11.87 -10.95 -5.48
C PHE A 157 -11.42 -10.03 -6.64
N GLY A 158 -10.97 -8.81 -6.35
CA GLY A 158 -10.55 -7.82 -7.35
C GLY A 158 -11.68 -6.86 -7.79
N PHE A 159 -11.29 -5.80 -8.50
CA PHE A 159 -12.20 -4.72 -8.91
C PHE A 159 -13.22 -5.17 -9.96
N LEU A 160 -12.81 -6.08 -10.87
CA LEU A 160 -13.67 -6.64 -11.92
C LEU A 160 -14.07 -8.10 -11.62
N ARG A 161 -14.27 -8.47 -10.35
CA ARG A 161 -14.60 -9.84 -9.89
C ARG A 161 -15.89 -10.42 -10.45
N ASP A 162 -16.76 -9.57 -10.98
CA ASP A 162 -18.01 -9.98 -11.66
C ASP A 162 -17.79 -10.39 -13.12
N ILE A 163 -16.69 -9.96 -13.73
CA ILE A 163 -16.28 -10.28 -15.10
C ILE A 163 -15.26 -11.42 -15.09
N PHE A 164 -14.18 -11.29 -14.32
CA PHE A 164 -13.11 -12.27 -14.23
C PHE A 164 -13.38 -13.24 -13.08
N ARG A 165 -14.02 -14.36 -13.39
CA ARG A 165 -14.52 -15.33 -12.40
C ARG A 165 -13.65 -16.57 -12.27
N ASP A 166 -12.81 -16.83 -13.26
CA ASP A 166 -11.92 -17.99 -13.28
C ASP A 166 -10.57 -17.65 -12.66
N PRO A 167 -9.95 -18.60 -11.93
CA PRO A 167 -8.64 -18.40 -11.36
C PRO A 167 -7.58 -18.26 -12.45
N PHE A 168 -6.61 -17.37 -12.24
CA PHE A 168 -5.53 -17.14 -13.16
C PHE A 168 -4.24 -16.81 -12.42
N ILE A 169 -3.07 -17.12 -12.95
CA ILE A 169 -1.76 -16.83 -12.39
C ILE A 169 -0.76 -16.45 -13.47
N ILE A 170 0.05 -15.46 -13.16
CA ILE A 170 1.29 -15.10 -13.85
C ILE A 170 2.43 -15.31 -12.86
N HIS A 171 3.45 -16.04 -13.27
CA HIS A 171 4.67 -16.28 -12.50
C HIS A 171 5.74 -15.29 -12.92
N TRP A 172 6.45 -14.71 -11.95
CA TRP A 172 7.49 -13.73 -12.19
C TRP A 172 8.84 -14.20 -11.64
N GLU A 173 9.87 -14.14 -12.49
CA GLU A 173 11.28 -14.23 -12.11
C GLU A 173 11.75 -12.81 -11.72
N LEU A 174 12.17 -12.62 -10.48
CA LEU A 174 12.48 -11.32 -9.90
C LEU A 174 13.97 -11.12 -9.69
N ASN A 175 14.45 -9.89 -9.91
CA ASN A 175 15.77 -9.44 -9.50
C ASN A 175 15.70 -7.94 -9.13
N ARG A 176 16.81 -7.31 -8.78
CA ARG A 176 16.82 -5.88 -8.37
C ARG A 176 16.60 -4.87 -9.50
N LEU A 177 16.40 -5.30 -10.73
CA LEU A 177 16.25 -4.43 -11.91
C LEU A 177 14.85 -4.54 -12.50
N GLU A 178 14.42 -5.78 -12.78
CA GLU A 178 13.16 -6.04 -13.49
C GLU A 178 12.57 -7.40 -13.12
N ALA A 179 11.26 -7.52 -13.23
CA ALA A 179 10.50 -8.75 -13.20
C ALA A 179 10.25 -9.24 -14.63
N ARG A 180 10.43 -10.54 -14.90
CA ARG A 180 10.15 -11.18 -16.18
C ARG A 180 9.25 -12.38 -15.99
N SER A 181 8.48 -12.71 -17.03
CA SER A 181 7.55 -13.83 -17.00
C SER A 181 7.58 -14.61 -18.30
N LYS A 182 7.56 -15.95 -18.19
CA LYS A 182 7.32 -16.83 -19.34
C LYS A 182 5.86 -16.83 -19.79
N ASP A 183 4.96 -16.46 -18.87
CA ASP A 183 3.52 -16.35 -19.13
C ASP A 183 3.18 -15.07 -19.91
N LEU A 184 4.10 -14.09 -19.93
CA LEU A 184 3.98 -12.81 -20.65
C LEU A 184 5.26 -12.49 -21.45
N PRO A 185 5.55 -13.23 -22.52
CA PRO A 185 6.74 -13.01 -23.34
C PRO A 185 6.79 -11.55 -23.88
N GLY A 186 7.98 -10.93 -23.80
CA GLY A 186 8.18 -9.54 -24.25
C GLY A 186 7.73 -8.47 -23.27
N ILE A 187 7.22 -8.84 -22.09
CA ILE A 187 6.91 -7.90 -21.00
C ILE A 187 7.96 -8.01 -19.90
N SER A 188 8.48 -6.89 -19.46
CA SER A 188 9.42 -6.77 -18.35
C SER A 188 9.04 -5.56 -17.52
N VAL A 189 8.80 -5.77 -16.23
CA VAL A 189 8.34 -4.72 -15.31
C VAL A 189 9.51 -4.24 -14.46
N PRO A 190 9.89 -2.94 -14.51
CA PRO A 190 10.94 -2.39 -13.67
C PRO A 190 10.61 -2.53 -12.17
N MET A 191 11.65 -2.74 -11.34
CA MET A 191 11.48 -2.81 -9.89
C MET A 191 11.10 -1.43 -9.33
N ASN A 192 9.93 -1.36 -8.70
CA ASN A 192 9.43 -0.21 -7.94
C ASN A 192 8.85 -0.72 -6.60
N ALA A 193 9.67 -1.49 -5.87
CA ALA A 193 9.20 -2.24 -4.71
C ALA A 193 8.81 -1.35 -3.53
N PHE A 194 7.73 -1.75 -2.87
CA PHE A 194 7.18 -1.12 -1.67
C PHE A 194 6.43 -2.14 -0.80
N MET A 195 6.03 -1.77 0.43
CA MET A 195 5.17 -2.61 1.25
C MET A 195 3.71 -2.30 0.95
N GLY A 196 2.94 -3.29 0.47
CA GLY A 196 1.48 -3.18 0.40
C GLY A 196 0.90 -3.01 1.80
N THR A 197 1.36 -3.83 2.74
CA THR A 197 0.93 -3.75 4.15
C THR A 197 2.05 -3.30 5.06
N VAL A 198 1.91 -2.10 5.65
CA VAL A 198 2.82 -1.53 6.66
C VAL A 198 2.04 -0.65 7.64
N GLY A 199 2.33 -0.77 8.92
CA GLY A 199 1.59 0.01 9.93
C GLY A 199 2.05 -0.26 11.35
N VAL A 200 1.25 0.24 12.30
CA VAL A 200 1.48 0.07 13.74
C VAL A 200 0.29 -0.65 14.39
N LEU A 201 0.52 -1.31 15.53
CA LEU A 201 -0.57 -1.97 16.25
C LEU A 201 -1.59 -0.94 16.76
N PRO A 202 -2.91 -1.24 16.67
CA PRO A 202 -3.94 -0.39 17.24
C PRO A 202 -3.95 -0.48 18.76
N GLY A 203 -4.56 0.49 19.44
CA GLY A 203 -4.98 0.37 20.82
C GLY A 203 -6.43 -0.16 20.92
N LYS A 204 -6.88 -0.46 22.14
CA LYS A 204 -8.25 -0.93 22.35
C LYS A 204 -9.33 0.03 21.84
N PRO A 205 -9.24 1.36 22.07
CA PRO A 205 -10.24 2.30 21.55
C PRO A 205 -10.37 2.31 20.04
N GLU A 206 -9.25 2.11 19.32
CA GLU A 206 -9.22 2.04 17.87
C GLU A 206 -9.92 0.76 17.38
N ILE A 207 -9.64 -0.39 18.00
CA ILE A 207 -10.32 -1.67 17.71
C ILE A 207 -11.84 -1.53 17.93
N ASP A 208 -12.28 -1.03 19.10
CA ASP A 208 -13.69 -0.86 19.42
C ASP A 208 -14.41 0.02 18.38
N LYS A 209 -13.76 1.11 17.95
CA LYS A 209 -14.26 2.00 16.89
C LYS A 209 -14.40 1.29 15.56
N TRP A 210 -13.40 0.52 15.15
CA TRP A 210 -13.38 -0.19 13.86
C TRP A 210 -14.41 -1.30 13.82
N LEU A 211 -14.48 -2.13 14.86
CA LEU A 211 -15.48 -3.19 14.97
C LEU A 211 -16.90 -2.64 14.87
N LYS A 212 -17.17 -1.53 15.55
CA LYS A 212 -18.50 -0.90 15.52
C LYS A 212 -18.88 -0.43 14.13
N ARG A 213 -17.98 0.29 13.43
CA ARG A 213 -18.28 0.86 12.10
C ARG A 213 -18.38 -0.22 11.02
N GLU A 214 -17.49 -1.24 11.07
CA GLU A 214 -17.47 -2.31 10.09
C GLU A 214 -18.65 -3.27 10.27
N LYS A 215 -19.04 -3.54 11.53
CA LYS A 215 -20.28 -4.29 11.80
C LYS A 215 -21.51 -3.55 11.30
N ALA A 216 -21.61 -2.24 11.51
CA ALA A 216 -22.75 -1.45 11.02
C ALA A 216 -22.84 -1.48 9.49
N LEU A 217 -21.68 -1.48 8.79
CA LEU A 217 -21.63 -1.63 7.33
C LEU A 217 -22.11 -3.02 6.89
N ALA A 218 -21.63 -4.10 7.56
CA ALA A 218 -22.06 -5.46 7.27
C ALA A 218 -23.58 -5.66 7.51
N ASP A 219 -24.09 -5.12 8.61
CA ASP A 219 -25.52 -5.18 8.95
C ASP A 219 -26.39 -4.43 7.90
N ALA A 220 -25.84 -3.41 7.24
CA ALA A 220 -26.48 -2.70 6.15
C ALA A 220 -26.35 -3.42 4.78
N GLY A 221 -25.68 -4.58 4.72
CA GLY A 221 -25.47 -5.35 3.49
C GLY A 221 -24.26 -4.91 2.67
N GLY A 222 -23.41 -4.00 3.19
CA GLY A 222 -22.17 -3.60 2.55
C GLY A 222 -21.06 -4.62 2.74
N ALA A 223 -20.03 -4.55 1.89
CA ALA A 223 -18.87 -5.43 1.98
C ALA A 223 -17.99 -5.04 3.18
N ALA A 224 -17.88 -5.93 4.16
CA ALA A 224 -17.02 -5.77 5.32
C ALA A 224 -16.41 -7.11 5.74
N LEU A 225 -15.18 -7.07 6.26
CA LEU A 225 -14.48 -8.23 6.77
C LEU A 225 -14.45 -8.19 8.30
N THR A 226 -15.51 -8.72 8.92
CA THR A 226 -15.60 -8.83 10.39
C THR A 226 -14.57 -9.82 10.94
N PRO A 227 -14.28 -9.84 12.27
CA PRO A 227 -13.36 -10.79 12.87
C PRO A 227 -13.67 -12.24 12.48
N GLN A 228 -12.63 -12.98 12.12
CA GLN A 228 -12.68 -14.38 11.75
C GLN A 228 -11.56 -15.12 12.49
N PRO A 229 -11.89 -15.88 13.57
CA PRO A 229 -10.87 -16.51 14.40
C PRO A 229 -10.27 -17.79 13.81
N VAL A 230 -10.91 -18.39 12.78
CA VAL A 230 -10.32 -19.54 12.08
C VAL A 230 -9.03 -19.10 11.38
N ASP A 231 -7.94 -19.83 11.57
CA ASP A 231 -6.59 -19.55 11.04
C ASP A 231 -6.00 -18.20 11.48
N ALA A 232 -6.60 -17.56 12.49
CA ALA A 232 -6.11 -16.30 13.02
C ALA A 232 -4.87 -16.48 13.92
N LEU A 233 -3.85 -15.63 13.70
CA LEU A 233 -2.58 -15.68 14.42
C LEU A 233 -2.27 -14.33 15.08
N PRO A 234 -1.63 -14.31 16.27
CA PRO A 234 -1.24 -15.47 17.09
C PRO A 234 -2.44 -16.22 17.64
N ALA A 235 -2.44 -17.55 17.53
CA ALA A 235 -3.58 -18.39 17.87
C ALA A 235 -4.04 -18.25 19.33
N ALA A 236 -3.10 -18.01 20.27
CA ALA A 236 -3.41 -17.83 21.70
C ALA A 236 -4.23 -16.55 21.98
N ILE A 237 -4.17 -15.54 21.11
CA ILE A 237 -4.91 -14.28 21.24
C ILE A 237 -6.10 -14.28 20.29
N CYS A 238 -5.86 -14.53 19.00
CA CYS A 238 -6.81 -14.29 17.93
C CYS A 238 -7.50 -15.55 17.39
N GLY A 239 -6.93 -16.75 17.63
CA GLY A 239 -7.45 -18.01 17.12
C GLY A 239 -8.81 -18.40 17.73
N SER A 240 -9.41 -19.49 17.25
CA SER A 240 -10.75 -19.94 17.66
C SER A 240 -10.91 -20.16 19.17
N ASN A 241 -9.83 -20.46 19.89
CA ASN A 241 -9.77 -20.57 21.34
C ASN A 241 -8.97 -19.41 21.98
N GLY A 242 -8.66 -18.37 21.22
CA GLY A 242 -7.89 -17.22 21.66
C GLY A 242 -8.65 -16.32 22.64
N THR A 243 -7.89 -15.61 23.49
CA THR A 243 -8.45 -14.74 24.54
C THR A 243 -9.20 -13.53 24.01
N ALA A 244 -8.95 -13.12 22.75
CA ALA A 244 -9.54 -11.95 22.09
C ALA A 244 -10.06 -12.28 20.68
N LYS A 245 -10.54 -13.52 20.47
CA LYS A 245 -10.96 -14.05 19.15
C LYS A 245 -11.95 -13.17 18.39
N ASP A 246 -12.81 -12.45 19.08
CA ASP A 246 -13.87 -11.60 18.51
C ASP A 246 -13.42 -10.12 18.41
N GLU A 247 -12.22 -9.77 18.90
CA GLU A 247 -11.65 -8.41 18.87
C GLU A 247 -10.50 -8.28 17.86
N CYS A 248 -9.92 -9.39 17.41
CA CYS A 248 -8.83 -9.37 16.44
C CYS A 248 -9.34 -9.02 15.03
N VAL A 249 -8.96 -7.85 14.54
CA VAL A 249 -9.43 -7.38 13.24
C VAL A 249 -8.58 -7.90 12.07
N ARG A 250 -9.23 -8.14 10.93
CA ARG A 250 -8.59 -8.59 9.70
C ARG A 250 -7.62 -7.54 9.16
N THR A 251 -6.56 -7.99 8.50
CA THR A 251 -5.48 -7.15 7.95
C THR A 251 -5.79 -6.60 6.55
N VAL A 252 -6.69 -7.22 5.79
CA VAL A 252 -7.08 -6.81 4.45
C VAL A 252 -7.60 -5.36 4.38
N PRO A 253 -8.55 -4.90 5.22
CA PRO A 253 -8.95 -3.50 5.17
C PRO A 253 -7.90 -2.57 5.77
N PRO A 254 -7.45 -1.53 5.04
CA PRO A 254 -6.62 -0.49 5.64
C PRO A 254 -7.42 0.34 6.65
N ARG A 255 -6.72 0.88 7.66
CA ARG A 255 -7.35 1.69 8.71
C ARG A 255 -6.43 2.84 9.14
N GLU A 256 -6.81 3.56 10.19
CA GLU A 256 -6.06 4.72 10.70
C GLU A 256 -4.63 4.38 11.16
N ASN A 257 -4.34 3.09 11.42
CA ASN A 257 -3.01 2.60 11.79
C ASN A 257 -2.07 2.32 10.60
N GLY A 258 -2.50 2.61 9.37
CA GLY A 258 -1.87 2.15 8.15
C GLY A 258 -2.45 0.79 7.74
N GLY A 259 -1.62 -0.23 7.64
CA GLY A 259 -2.01 -1.57 7.20
C GLY A 259 -1.95 -1.70 5.69
N ASN A 260 -2.93 -2.35 5.11
CA ASN A 260 -3.00 -2.68 3.68
C ASN A 260 -3.45 -1.48 2.84
N LEU A 261 -2.56 -0.50 2.68
CA LEU A 261 -2.84 0.74 1.93
C LEU A 261 -2.52 0.65 0.44
N ASP A 262 -1.66 -0.30 0.05
CA ASP A 262 -1.24 -0.55 -1.32
C ASP A 262 -0.80 0.73 -2.06
N THR A 263 -0.09 1.59 -1.30
CA THR A 263 0.33 2.90 -1.75
C THR A 263 1.71 2.81 -2.39
N LYS A 264 1.76 2.67 -3.70
CA LYS A 264 2.99 2.42 -4.48
C LYS A 264 4.05 3.54 -4.37
N GLU A 265 3.69 4.71 -3.89
CA GLU A 265 4.61 5.82 -3.64
C GLU A 265 5.50 5.60 -2.41
N THR A 266 5.21 4.58 -1.60
CA THR A 266 6.00 4.23 -0.40
C THR A 266 7.21 3.35 -0.72
N VAL A 267 8.00 3.77 -1.71
CA VAL A 267 9.22 3.11 -2.17
C VAL A 267 10.45 3.45 -1.30
N VAL A 268 11.59 2.82 -1.58
CA VAL A 268 12.88 3.11 -0.93
C VAL A 268 13.17 4.62 -0.93
N GLY A 269 13.56 5.15 0.22
CA GLY A 269 13.82 6.57 0.45
C GLY A 269 12.62 7.38 0.94
N THR A 270 11.41 6.82 0.93
CA THR A 270 10.22 7.44 1.52
C THR A 270 10.22 7.25 3.04
N THR A 271 9.74 8.26 3.76
CA THR A 271 9.52 8.22 5.22
C THR A 271 8.02 8.20 5.49
N LEU A 272 7.58 7.18 6.22
CA LEU A 272 6.19 6.96 6.61
C LEU A 272 5.99 7.49 8.03
N LEU A 273 4.88 8.18 8.28
CA LEU A 273 4.54 8.76 9.58
C LEU A 273 3.31 8.04 10.13
N PHE A 274 3.45 7.39 11.29
CA PHE A 274 2.38 6.65 11.93
C PHE A 274 2.06 7.21 13.32
N PRO A 275 0.78 7.36 13.70
CA PRO A 275 0.40 7.66 15.07
C PRO A 275 0.60 6.44 15.97
N CYS A 276 1.16 6.61 17.17
CA CYS A 276 1.31 5.53 18.14
C CYS A 276 0.04 5.37 19.00
N PHE A 277 -0.64 4.26 18.86
CA PHE A 277 -1.84 3.92 19.63
C PHE A 277 -1.55 3.14 20.91
N ILE A 278 -0.33 2.60 21.03
CA ILE A 278 0.20 1.90 22.19
C ILE A 278 1.65 2.33 22.44
N ASP A 279 2.17 2.06 23.62
CA ASP A 279 3.61 2.24 23.93
C ASP A 279 4.44 1.33 23.03
N GLY A 280 5.58 1.83 22.54
CA GLY A 280 6.42 1.14 21.56
C GLY A 280 5.88 1.16 20.12
N CYS A 281 4.69 1.70 19.87
CA CYS A 281 3.94 1.78 18.60
C CYS A 281 3.62 0.42 17.95
N GLY A 282 4.50 -0.59 18.00
CA GLY A 282 4.28 -1.92 17.43
C GLY A 282 4.28 -1.94 15.90
N LEU A 283 5.39 -1.49 15.29
CA LEU A 283 5.57 -1.44 13.83
C LEU A 283 5.62 -2.83 13.22
N PHE A 284 4.94 -3.02 12.10
CA PHE A 284 4.95 -4.26 11.32
C PHE A 284 5.01 -3.97 9.81
N ALA A 285 5.44 -4.97 9.03
CA ALA A 285 5.33 -4.96 7.58
C ALA A 285 5.13 -6.37 7.02
N GLY A 286 4.57 -6.45 5.83
CA GLY A 286 4.39 -7.66 5.03
C GLY A 286 3.85 -7.31 3.67
N ASP A 287 3.43 -8.34 2.90
CA ASP A 287 2.73 -8.09 1.66
C ASP A 287 3.54 -7.14 0.76
N VAL A 288 4.78 -7.54 0.47
CA VAL A 288 5.70 -6.69 -0.28
C VAL A 288 5.44 -6.85 -1.76
N HIS A 289 5.19 -5.74 -2.43
CA HIS A 289 4.94 -5.69 -3.86
C HIS A 289 6.21 -5.31 -4.60
N TYR A 290 6.54 -6.06 -5.66
CA TYR A 290 7.65 -5.74 -6.55
C TYR A 290 7.32 -4.54 -7.45
N ALA A 291 6.10 -4.49 -7.96
CA ALA A 291 5.53 -3.38 -8.72
C ALA A 291 4.00 -3.50 -8.73
N GLN A 292 3.33 -2.36 -8.79
CA GLN A 292 1.87 -2.26 -8.85
C GLN A 292 1.46 -1.05 -9.68
N GLY A 293 0.40 -1.19 -10.45
CA GLY A 293 -0.35 -0.07 -11.02
C GLY A 293 -1.25 0.58 -9.97
N GLY A 294 -1.47 1.88 -10.07
CA GLY A 294 -2.37 2.59 -9.15
C GLY A 294 -3.79 2.04 -9.22
N GLY A 295 -4.26 1.41 -8.14
CA GLY A 295 -5.58 0.79 -8.05
C GLY A 295 -5.58 -0.73 -7.88
N GLU A 296 -4.45 -1.42 -8.11
CA GLU A 296 -4.32 -2.87 -7.87
C GLU A 296 -5.52 -3.70 -8.36
N VAL A 297 -5.96 -3.42 -9.56
CA VAL A 297 -7.33 -3.74 -10.02
C VAL A 297 -7.69 -5.23 -10.06
N CYS A 298 -6.73 -6.15 -10.24
CA CYS A 298 -7.04 -7.58 -10.19
C CYS A 298 -7.03 -8.18 -8.77
N GLY A 299 -6.66 -7.37 -7.77
CA GLY A 299 -6.61 -7.75 -6.36
C GLY A 299 -5.26 -8.27 -5.91
N THR A 300 -4.25 -8.24 -6.79
CA THR A 300 -2.84 -8.49 -6.49
C THR A 300 -1.94 -7.60 -7.35
N ALA A 301 -0.78 -7.26 -6.82
CA ALA A 301 0.33 -6.65 -7.52
C ALA A 301 1.24 -7.73 -8.17
N ILE A 302 2.52 -7.50 -8.29
CA ILE A 302 3.52 -8.57 -8.33
C ILE A 302 3.90 -8.85 -6.88
N GLU A 303 3.25 -9.85 -6.30
CA GLU A 303 3.41 -10.28 -4.91
C GLU A 303 4.74 -10.99 -4.71
N MET A 304 5.42 -10.73 -3.59
CA MET A 304 6.70 -11.38 -3.28
C MET A 304 7.02 -11.43 -1.80
N GLY A 305 7.88 -12.37 -1.40
CA GLY A 305 8.64 -12.27 -0.17
C GLY A 305 9.81 -11.29 -0.34
N ALA A 306 10.27 -10.68 0.74
CA ALA A 306 11.38 -9.72 0.69
C ALA A 306 12.11 -9.56 2.03
N LYS A 307 13.31 -8.95 1.98
CA LYS A 307 13.99 -8.38 3.15
C LYS A 307 13.86 -6.86 3.09
N VAL A 308 13.16 -6.30 4.06
CA VAL A 308 12.91 -4.85 4.13
C VAL A 308 13.76 -4.25 5.23
N THR A 309 14.69 -3.36 4.86
CA THR A 309 15.51 -2.60 5.80
C THR A 309 14.86 -1.26 6.09
N MET A 310 14.65 -0.96 7.35
CA MET A 310 14.03 0.27 7.83
C MET A 310 14.79 0.86 9.01
N ARG A 311 14.47 2.11 9.34
CA ARG A 311 14.81 2.76 10.61
C ARG A 311 13.65 3.61 11.07
N ALA A 312 13.44 3.69 12.38
CA ALA A 312 12.34 4.48 12.95
C ALA A 312 12.88 5.53 13.92
N THR A 313 12.28 6.71 13.95
CA THR A 313 12.53 7.77 14.94
C THR A 313 11.23 8.21 15.58
N ILE A 314 11.31 8.73 16.82
CA ILE A 314 10.12 9.17 17.57
C ILE A 314 9.85 10.65 17.30
N MET A 315 8.58 11.00 17.13
CA MET A 315 8.04 12.35 17.02
C MET A 315 7.11 12.60 18.22
N PRO A 316 7.61 13.14 19.34
CA PRO A 316 6.86 13.21 20.59
C PRO A 316 5.59 14.05 20.47
N GLY A 317 4.46 13.52 20.93
CA GLY A 317 3.16 14.20 20.97
C GLY A 317 2.50 14.46 19.62
N MET A 318 3.02 13.91 18.52
CA MET A 318 2.57 14.24 17.16
C MET A 318 1.41 13.38 16.64
N ALA A 319 0.95 12.36 17.36
CA ALA A 319 -0.12 11.47 16.88
C ALA A 319 -1.40 12.23 16.50
N SER A 320 -1.76 13.31 17.23
CA SER A 320 -2.98 14.06 16.98
C SER A 320 -3.00 14.80 15.63
N LEU A 321 -1.85 14.97 14.98
CA LEU A 321 -1.73 15.56 13.64
C LEU A 321 -1.92 14.54 12.52
N LEU A 322 -1.95 13.25 12.84
CA LEU A 322 -2.02 12.17 11.89
C LEU A 322 -3.38 11.46 12.00
N SER A 323 -4.26 11.69 11.04
CA SER A 323 -5.55 10.99 10.97
C SER A 323 -5.43 9.55 10.45
N THR A 324 -4.39 9.30 9.67
CA THR A 324 -3.99 8.02 9.08
C THR A 324 -2.47 8.01 8.92
N MET A 325 -1.90 7.03 8.23
CA MET A 325 -0.52 7.11 7.75
C MET A 325 -0.36 8.34 6.84
N HIS A 326 0.65 9.16 7.13
CA HIS A 326 1.16 10.15 6.19
C HIS A 326 2.51 9.68 5.66
N PHE A 327 2.99 10.23 4.56
CA PHE A 327 4.33 9.93 4.06
C PHE A 327 4.92 11.13 3.31
N GLU A 328 6.24 11.20 3.32
CA GLU A 328 7.00 12.23 2.63
C GLU A 328 8.22 11.61 1.94
N GLY A 329 8.64 12.25 0.85
CA GLY A 329 9.79 11.82 0.07
C GLY A 329 10.41 12.97 -0.71
N GLY A 330 11.48 12.69 -1.43
CA GLY A 330 12.17 13.64 -2.30
C GLY A 330 11.81 13.43 -3.78
N SER A 331 12.72 12.79 -4.51
CA SER A 331 12.57 12.58 -5.96
C SER A 331 11.91 11.26 -6.36
N GLN A 332 11.42 10.47 -5.40
CA GLN A 332 10.88 9.12 -5.63
C GLN A 332 9.75 9.10 -6.66
N LEU A 333 8.85 10.09 -6.62
CA LEU A 333 7.75 10.17 -7.59
C LEU A 333 8.22 10.31 -9.04
N LYS A 334 9.40 10.88 -9.28
CA LYS A 334 9.97 10.95 -10.63
C LYS A 334 10.44 9.59 -11.12
N GLN A 335 10.87 8.71 -10.23
CA GLN A 335 11.30 7.34 -10.56
C GLN A 335 10.12 6.45 -10.94
N LEU A 336 8.94 6.75 -10.41
CA LEU A 336 7.70 6.03 -10.71
C LEU A 336 7.05 6.48 -12.04
N ALA A 337 7.42 7.65 -12.56
CA ALA A 337 6.86 8.15 -13.80
C ALA A 337 7.42 7.36 -15.01
N PRO A 338 6.56 6.87 -15.94
CA PRO A 338 7.02 6.18 -17.15
C PRO A 338 7.73 7.14 -18.09
N ALA A 339 8.77 6.67 -18.82
CA ALA A 339 9.42 7.45 -19.87
C ALA A 339 8.49 7.65 -21.08
N SER A 340 7.63 6.67 -21.34
CA SER A 340 6.57 6.76 -22.35
C SER A 340 5.29 6.09 -21.86
N PHE A 341 4.15 6.60 -22.29
CA PHE A 341 2.85 6.08 -21.85
C PHE A 341 1.83 5.99 -22.99
N TYR A 342 0.80 5.19 -22.76
CA TYR A 342 -0.47 5.24 -23.48
C TYR A 342 -1.58 5.35 -22.45
N ALA A 343 -2.62 6.15 -22.73
CA ALA A 343 -3.70 6.36 -21.78
C ALA A 343 -5.07 6.25 -22.44
N VAL A 344 -6.05 5.80 -21.68
CA VAL A 344 -7.47 5.79 -22.03
C VAL A 344 -8.28 6.42 -20.91
N SER A 345 -9.46 6.95 -21.26
CA SER A 345 -10.37 7.55 -20.28
C SER A 345 -11.60 6.67 -20.06
N GLY A 346 -12.14 6.73 -18.86
CA GLY A 346 -13.42 6.16 -18.47
C GLY A 346 -14.35 7.26 -17.95
N LEU A 347 -15.62 7.16 -18.31
CA LEU A 347 -16.70 8.04 -17.88
C LEU A 347 -17.74 7.21 -17.10
N PRO A 348 -18.61 7.79 -16.28
CA PRO A 348 -19.58 7.08 -15.45
C PRO A 348 -20.81 6.62 -16.26
N LEU A 349 -20.56 5.91 -17.35
CA LEU A 349 -21.57 5.41 -18.29
C LEU A 349 -21.73 3.89 -18.18
N LYS A 350 -22.97 3.40 -18.29
CA LYS A 350 -23.29 1.98 -18.29
C LYS A 350 -24.49 1.68 -19.19
N PRO A 351 -24.69 0.44 -19.63
CA PRO A 351 -25.94 0.01 -20.25
C PRO A 351 -27.12 0.19 -19.29
N GLU A 352 -28.27 0.58 -19.86
CA GLU A 352 -29.53 0.58 -19.12
C GLU A 352 -29.89 -0.84 -18.67
N GLY A 353 -30.44 -0.97 -17.48
CA GLY A 353 -30.75 -2.26 -16.86
C GLY A 353 -29.62 -2.89 -16.05
N GLU A 354 -28.37 -2.49 -16.25
CA GLU A 354 -27.26 -2.97 -15.44
C GLU A 354 -27.17 -2.24 -14.10
N ILE A 355 -26.72 -2.97 -13.05
CA ILE A 355 -26.42 -2.43 -11.72
C ILE A 355 -24.96 -2.76 -11.43
N PRO A 356 -24.07 -1.75 -11.25
CA PRO A 356 -22.69 -2.00 -10.89
C PRO A 356 -22.60 -2.78 -9.58
N VAL A 357 -21.68 -3.73 -9.51
CA VAL A 357 -21.55 -4.66 -8.37
C VAL A 357 -21.30 -3.96 -7.03
N PHE A 358 -20.65 -2.80 -7.05
CA PHE A 358 -20.37 -1.99 -5.86
C PHE A 358 -21.55 -1.10 -5.43
N ASP A 359 -22.60 -0.99 -6.24
CA ASP A 359 -23.81 -0.18 -5.94
C ASP A 359 -24.98 -1.02 -5.43
N THR A 360 -24.85 -2.32 -5.38
CA THR A 360 -25.98 -3.24 -5.11
C THR A 360 -26.68 -3.00 -3.78
N TYR A 361 -25.96 -2.59 -2.73
CA TYR A 361 -26.53 -2.30 -1.41
C TYR A 361 -26.96 -0.83 -1.22
N LEU A 362 -26.49 0.09 -2.08
CA LEU A 362 -26.81 1.52 -2.01
C LEU A 362 -28.11 1.91 -2.70
N GLY A 363 -28.92 0.95 -3.13
CA GLY A 363 -30.19 1.16 -3.80
C GLY A 363 -30.11 0.94 -5.31
N GLY A 364 -29.34 -0.07 -5.73
CA GLY A 364 -29.05 -0.40 -7.13
C GLY A 364 -30.27 -0.44 -8.07
N GLN A 365 -31.47 -0.82 -7.59
CA GLN A 365 -32.68 -0.79 -8.40
C GLN A 365 -33.07 0.60 -8.90
N LYS A 366 -32.71 1.66 -8.19
CA LYS A 366 -32.99 3.05 -8.60
C LYS A 366 -32.11 3.51 -9.76
N ILE A 367 -30.90 2.94 -9.86
CA ILE A 367 -29.92 3.31 -10.90
C ILE A 367 -30.00 2.38 -12.13
N ALA A 368 -30.69 1.24 -12.05
CA ALA A 368 -30.81 0.31 -13.16
C ALA A 368 -31.25 0.98 -14.49
N PRO A 369 -32.31 1.84 -14.55
CA PRO A 369 -32.75 2.46 -15.79
C PRO A 369 -31.84 3.59 -16.32
N LEU A 370 -30.82 4.02 -15.53
CA LEU A 370 -29.95 5.13 -15.90
C LEU A 370 -28.78 4.63 -16.75
N ALA A 371 -28.45 5.34 -17.84
CA ALA A 371 -27.25 5.09 -18.63
C ALA A 371 -26.03 5.90 -18.17
N ASN A 372 -26.24 6.92 -17.32
CA ASN A 372 -25.19 7.78 -16.77
C ASN A 372 -25.41 7.94 -15.27
N LEU A 373 -24.38 7.64 -14.47
CA LEU A 373 -24.42 7.77 -13.00
C LEU A 373 -23.73 9.04 -12.50
N SER A 374 -23.48 10.01 -13.38
CA SER A 374 -22.97 11.36 -13.06
C SER A 374 -21.70 11.36 -12.20
N GLU A 375 -21.83 11.40 -10.88
CA GLU A 375 -20.70 11.55 -9.93
C GLU A 375 -20.12 10.20 -9.46
N ASP A 376 -20.42 9.10 -10.13
CA ASP A 376 -19.88 7.78 -9.80
C ASP A 376 -18.46 7.60 -10.34
N VAL A 377 -17.48 7.95 -9.52
CA VAL A 377 -16.05 7.78 -9.84
C VAL A 377 -15.65 6.31 -9.94
N SER A 378 -16.32 5.42 -9.22
CA SER A 378 -16.03 3.98 -9.29
C SER A 378 -16.43 3.39 -10.64
N LEU A 379 -17.58 3.82 -11.20
CA LEU A 379 -17.99 3.42 -12.54
C LEU A 379 -17.05 4.00 -13.61
N ALA A 380 -16.61 5.25 -13.46
CA ALA A 380 -15.62 5.85 -14.36
C ALA A 380 -14.28 5.08 -14.33
N ALA A 381 -13.80 4.72 -13.16
CA ALA A 381 -12.58 3.90 -12.98
C ALA A 381 -12.73 2.51 -13.60
N ARG A 382 -13.89 1.86 -13.41
CA ARG A 382 -14.21 0.57 -14.02
C ARG A 382 -14.14 0.64 -15.55
N ASN A 383 -14.73 1.66 -16.14
CA ASN A 383 -14.71 1.85 -17.59
C ASN A 383 -13.32 2.18 -18.12
N ALA A 384 -12.52 2.97 -17.41
CA ALA A 384 -11.11 3.21 -17.77
C ALA A 384 -10.32 1.88 -17.77
N THR A 385 -10.53 1.05 -16.74
CA THR A 385 -9.88 -0.28 -16.63
C THR A 385 -10.27 -1.19 -17.80
N LEU A 386 -11.57 -1.29 -18.12
CA LEU A 386 -12.07 -2.12 -19.22
C LEU A 386 -11.56 -1.63 -20.58
N ASN A 387 -11.57 -0.32 -20.83
CA ASN A 387 -11.05 0.28 -22.06
C ASN A 387 -9.54 -0.03 -22.23
N MET A 388 -8.75 -0.05 -21.13
CA MET A 388 -7.35 -0.40 -21.20
C MET A 388 -7.14 -1.90 -21.44
N ILE A 389 -7.94 -2.77 -20.83
CA ILE A 389 -7.94 -4.21 -21.12
C ILE A 389 -8.22 -4.45 -22.59
N ASP A 390 -9.27 -3.84 -23.14
CA ASP A 390 -9.64 -4.01 -24.56
C ASP A 390 -8.55 -3.50 -25.52
N PHE A 391 -7.86 -2.40 -25.16
CA PHE A 391 -6.67 -1.94 -25.88
C PHE A 391 -5.54 -2.97 -25.86
N LEU A 392 -5.20 -3.51 -24.70
CA LEU A 392 -4.10 -4.50 -24.56
C LEU A 392 -4.41 -5.81 -25.31
N VAL A 393 -5.66 -6.27 -25.26
CA VAL A 393 -6.10 -7.43 -26.05
C VAL A 393 -5.92 -7.18 -27.55
N LYS A 394 -6.41 -6.04 -28.03
CA LYS A 394 -6.40 -5.70 -29.46
C LYS A 394 -4.99 -5.41 -30.00
N GLU A 395 -4.23 -4.60 -29.30
CA GLU A 395 -2.95 -4.06 -29.81
C GLU A 395 -1.74 -4.92 -29.42
N LYS A 396 -1.85 -5.73 -28.36
CA LYS A 396 -0.76 -6.56 -27.82
C LYS A 396 -1.03 -8.04 -27.95
N GLY A 397 -2.23 -8.45 -28.37
CA GLY A 397 -2.60 -9.84 -28.55
C GLY A 397 -2.67 -10.65 -27.24
N LEU A 398 -2.82 -9.97 -26.10
CA LEU A 398 -2.96 -10.62 -24.80
C LEU A 398 -4.35 -11.25 -24.66
N SER A 399 -4.47 -12.31 -23.85
CA SER A 399 -5.79 -12.73 -23.37
C SER A 399 -6.40 -11.65 -22.45
N ARG A 400 -7.69 -11.72 -22.19
CA ARG A 400 -8.35 -10.75 -21.28
C ARG A 400 -7.79 -10.83 -19.86
N GLU A 401 -7.48 -12.04 -19.40
CA GLU A 401 -6.89 -12.30 -18.09
C GLU A 401 -5.45 -11.76 -18.02
N GLN A 402 -4.62 -12.02 -19.03
CA GLN A 402 -3.29 -11.44 -19.16
C GLN A 402 -3.34 -9.90 -19.19
N ALA A 403 -4.25 -9.33 -19.97
CA ALA A 403 -4.44 -7.88 -20.04
C ALA A 403 -4.84 -7.31 -18.66
N TYR A 404 -5.76 -7.99 -17.95
CA TYR A 404 -6.20 -7.56 -16.62
C TYR A 404 -5.06 -7.61 -15.58
N THR A 405 -4.25 -8.65 -15.58
CA THR A 405 -3.07 -8.73 -14.71
C THR A 405 -2.02 -7.66 -15.07
N VAL A 406 -1.79 -7.39 -16.37
CA VAL A 406 -0.91 -6.28 -16.80
C VAL A 406 -1.45 -4.92 -16.35
N VAL A 407 -2.76 -4.70 -16.42
CA VAL A 407 -3.37 -3.46 -15.89
C VAL A 407 -3.11 -3.33 -14.39
N SER A 408 -3.24 -4.42 -13.63
CA SER A 408 -3.01 -4.40 -12.19
C SER A 408 -1.57 -4.05 -11.79
N VAL A 409 -0.57 -4.45 -12.58
CA VAL A 409 0.85 -4.26 -12.22
C VAL A 409 1.51 -3.03 -12.86
N ALA A 410 0.96 -2.48 -13.95
CA ALA A 410 1.65 -1.47 -14.77
C ALA A 410 0.75 -0.35 -15.32
N VAL A 411 -0.49 -0.22 -14.88
CA VAL A 411 -1.40 0.85 -15.29
C VAL A 411 -1.87 1.63 -14.06
N ASP A 412 -1.73 2.95 -14.12
CA ASP A 412 -2.17 3.85 -13.07
C ASP A 412 -3.57 4.39 -13.34
N LEU A 413 -4.48 4.21 -12.39
CA LEU A 413 -5.78 4.89 -12.41
C LEU A 413 -5.65 6.26 -11.74
N ASN A 414 -5.81 7.31 -12.53
CA ASN A 414 -5.76 8.68 -12.06
C ASN A 414 -7.13 9.35 -12.17
N ILE A 415 -7.57 10.00 -11.11
CA ILE A 415 -8.74 10.88 -11.15
C ILE A 415 -8.36 12.10 -11.97
N ALA A 416 -8.97 12.26 -13.17
CA ALA A 416 -8.69 13.38 -14.05
C ALA A 416 -9.42 14.64 -13.58
N GLN A 417 -10.72 14.52 -13.25
CA GLN A 417 -11.55 15.60 -12.70
C GLN A 417 -12.80 15.05 -11.99
N LEU A 418 -13.30 15.79 -11.01
CA LEU A 418 -14.48 15.43 -10.20
C LEU A 418 -15.56 16.52 -10.21
N VAL A 419 -15.52 17.44 -11.17
CA VAL A 419 -16.34 18.69 -11.15
C VAL A 419 -17.20 18.88 -12.40
N ASP A 420 -16.88 18.23 -13.51
CA ASP A 420 -17.58 18.44 -14.78
C ASP A 420 -18.74 17.46 -14.95
N ILE A 421 -19.75 17.63 -14.11
CA ILE A 421 -20.98 16.83 -14.21
C ILE A 421 -21.69 17.04 -15.55
N PRO A 422 -22.35 16.02 -16.12
CA PRO A 422 -22.59 14.69 -15.51
C PRO A 422 -21.48 13.65 -15.78
N ASN A 423 -20.32 14.00 -16.27
CA ASN A 423 -19.29 13.05 -16.69
C ASN A 423 -17.96 13.28 -15.97
N LEU A 424 -17.82 12.74 -14.75
CA LEU A 424 -16.51 12.65 -14.09
C LEU A 424 -15.56 11.82 -14.95
N GLY A 425 -14.25 12.10 -14.83
CA GLY A 425 -13.22 11.45 -15.63
C GLY A 425 -12.19 10.70 -14.79
N VAL A 426 -11.93 9.44 -15.13
CA VAL A 426 -10.78 8.67 -14.67
C VAL A 426 -9.95 8.25 -15.87
N THR A 427 -8.62 8.37 -15.76
CA THR A 427 -7.68 7.99 -16.82
C THR A 427 -6.86 6.78 -16.36
N ALA A 428 -6.81 5.74 -17.20
CA ALA A 428 -5.91 4.61 -17.03
C ALA A 428 -4.64 4.87 -17.86
N ILE A 429 -3.48 4.96 -17.20
CA ILE A 429 -2.18 5.33 -17.79
C ILE A 429 -1.27 4.10 -17.79
N LEU A 430 -1.02 3.54 -18.96
CA LEU A 430 -0.15 2.39 -19.16
C LEU A 430 1.32 2.85 -19.31
N ASN A 431 2.20 2.30 -18.50
CA ASN A 431 3.63 2.41 -18.72
C ASN A 431 4.04 1.58 -19.96
N ARG A 432 4.46 2.24 -21.04
CA ARG A 432 4.87 1.55 -22.29
C ARG A 432 6.28 0.96 -22.21
N ASP A 433 7.07 1.37 -21.24
CA ASP A 433 8.46 0.91 -21.08
C ASP A 433 8.54 -0.57 -20.65
N ILE A 434 7.40 -1.16 -20.24
CA ILE A 434 7.30 -2.59 -19.92
C ILE A 434 7.40 -3.48 -21.16
N PHE A 435 7.07 -2.99 -22.37
CA PHE A 435 7.14 -3.76 -23.60
C PHE A 435 8.56 -3.71 -24.18
N LYS A 436 9.19 -4.87 -24.27
CA LYS A 436 10.51 -4.99 -24.88
C LYS A 436 10.38 -5.30 -26.37
N PRO A 437 11.31 -4.80 -27.21
CA PRO A 437 11.32 -5.09 -28.65
C PRO A 437 11.38 -6.56 -28.98
#